data_4b4ce8cd8b036aa38b83731b2f31b7e8
#
_entry.id   4b4ce8cd8b036aa38b83731b2f31b7e8
#
_cell.length_a   1.000
_cell.length_b   1.000
_cell.length_c   1.000
_cell.angle_alpha   90.00
_cell.angle_beta   90.00
_cell.angle_gamma   90.00
#
_symmetry.space_group_name_H-M   'P 1'
#
loop_
_entity.id
_entity.type
_entity.pdbx_description
1 polymer ?
#
loop_
_entity_poly.entity_id
_entity_poly.type
_entity_poly.pdbx_seq_one_letter_code
_entity_poly.pdbx_strand_id
1 'polypeptide(L)'
;MAISTNPLAWLRSVQPRRAIALLLLLLPLTVGAQTVRDLWLSMPPSLAPYLSTSLRTQCLDFYDMHTDAQTDNALKGKSRIDTLTSTFLAATLSKAHTLQMKLLPASGSGSGSASASASGSGSALGSSMGSGSSLVSASGSSIGSASSMVSGSGSSSSLSSCDSVLCVVRSWDGPKRDSEVQLFDRQWKPLQAPLTFSADSFVCHPDTMSEERFSRLVAMLDPIMFSVSLSPAENVLLVKLSPVVPNPEDEKAIEQILVQRKLKWDGKTFK
;
A
#
# COMPACT_ATOMS: atom_id res chain seq x y z
N MET A 1 21.88 78.16 10.43
CA MET A 1 20.89 77.31 9.70
C MET A 1 21.24 75.85 9.94
N ALA A 2 20.49 75.19 10.81
CA ALA A 2 20.66 73.76 11.13
C ALA A 2 19.50 73.00 10.55
N ILE A 3 19.76 72.17 9.54
CA ILE A 3 18.74 71.31 8.90
C ILE A 3 18.66 70.01 9.73
N SER A 4 17.62 69.88 10.54
CA SER A 4 17.31 68.65 11.27
C SER A 4 16.61 67.67 10.32
N THR A 5 17.31 66.69 9.80
CA THR A 5 16.75 65.60 9.04
C THR A 5 16.32 64.45 9.99
N ASN A 6 15.02 64.33 10.20
CA ASN A 6 14.43 63.29 11.04
C ASN A 6 14.31 62.00 10.23
N PRO A 7 15.09 60.93 10.49
CA PRO A 7 15.17 59.70 9.63
C PRO A 7 13.97 58.76 9.82
N LEU A 8 12.98 59.12 10.64
CA LEU A 8 11.84 58.22 10.96
C LEU A 8 10.52 58.61 10.30
N ALA A 9 10.52 59.60 9.40
CA ALA A 9 9.28 60.13 8.81
C ALA A 9 8.63 59.16 7.79
N TRP A 10 9.36 58.23 7.22
CA TRP A 10 8.83 57.33 6.21
C TRP A 10 8.09 56.11 6.79
N LEU A 11 8.27 55.74 8.06
CA LEU A 11 7.60 54.64 8.74
C LEU A 11 6.12 54.89 9.03
N ARG A 12 5.62 56.14 8.87
CA ARG A 12 4.22 56.51 9.13
C ARG A 12 3.26 56.31 7.97
N SER A 13 3.73 55.90 6.76
CA SER A 13 2.85 55.77 5.60
C SER A 13 2.43 54.31 5.28
N VAL A 14 2.88 53.34 6.03
CA VAL A 14 2.43 51.95 5.82
C VAL A 14 1.06 51.79 6.47
N GLN A 15 0.02 51.79 5.66
CA GLN A 15 -1.34 51.52 6.14
C GLN A 15 -1.38 50.19 6.88
N PRO A 16 -1.93 50.09 8.10
CA PRO A 16 -1.94 48.86 8.91
C PRO A 16 -2.61 47.69 8.18
N ARG A 17 -3.53 47.96 7.27
CA ARG A 17 -4.16 46.95 6.43
C ARG A 17 -3.19 46.23 5.47
N ARG A 18 -2.18 46.94 4.95
CA ARG A 18 -1.17 46.33 4.05
C ARG A 18 -0.12 45.52 4.82
N ALA A 19 0.21 45.95 6.05
CA ALA A 19 1.12 45.20 6.92
C ALA A 19 0.50 43.86 7.40
N ILE A 20 -0.79 43.84 7.70
CA ILE A 20 -1.54 42.63 8.08
C ILE A 20 -1.63 41.67 6.88
N ALA A 21 -1.90 42.17 5.66
CA ALA A 21 -1.94 41.36 4.47
C ALA A 21 -0.57 40.74 4.15
N LEU A 22 0.54 41.44 4.35
CA LEU A 22 1.88 40.95 4.14
C LEU A 22 2.27 39.91 5.22
N LEU A 23 1.84 40.11 6.48
CA LEU A 23 2.08 39.17 7.57
C LEU A 23 1.32 37.85 7.38
N LEU A 24 0.10 37.91 6.82
CA LEU A 24 -0.70 36.73 6.47
C LEU A 24 -0.09 35.93 5.30
N LEU A 25 0.65 36.60 4.40
CA LEU A 25 1.32 35.94 3.26
C LEU A 25 2.64 35.24 3.69
N LEU A 26 3.19 35.60 4.86
CA LEU A 26 4.42 35.03 5.43
C LEU A 26 4.17 33.87 6.41
N LEU A 27 2.92 33.47 6.65
CA LEU A 27 2.63 32.25 7.39
C LEU A 27 3.12 31.08 6.52
N PRO A 28 4.15 30.34 6.97
CA PRO A 28 4.56 29.13 6.25
C PRO A 28 3.35 28.20 6.29
N LEU A 29 2.76 27.92 5.13
CA LEU A 29 1.87 26.79 4.95
C LEU A 29 2.72 25.53 5.18
N THR A 30 2.89 25.15 6.43
CA THR A 30 3.41 23.83 6.76
C THR A 30 2.39 22.82 6.28
N VAL A 31 2.46 22.47 5.00
CA VAL A 31 1.78 21.29 4.47
C VAL A 31 2.48 20.10 5.12
N GLY A 32 2.08 19.80 6.35
CA GLY A 32 2.51 18.59 7.02
C GLY A 32 2.17 17.41 6.13
N ALA A 33 3.13 16.53 5.86
CA ALA A 33 2.87 15.31 5.11
C ALA A 33 1.79 14.52 5.85
N GLN A 34 0.63 14.33 5.20
CA GLN A 34 -0.49 13.57 5.74
C GLN A 34 -0.04 12.14 6.06
N THR A 35 -0.24 11.74 7.30
CA THR A 35 0.13 10.41 7.81
C THR A 35 -0.99 9.39 7.61
N VAL A 36 -0.70 8.10 7.78
CA VAL A 36 -1.75 7.05 7.81
C VAL A 36 -2.75 7.31 8.94
N ARG A 37 -2.31 7.93 10.05
CA ARG A 37 -3.18 8.33 11.15
C ARG A 37 -4.25 9.33 10.71
N ASP A 38 -3.87 10.36 9.92
CA ASP A 38 -4.80 11.35 9.39
C ASP A 38 -5.76 10.71 8.39
N LEU A 39 -5.26 9.79 7.58
CA LEU A 39 -6.08 9.01 6.65
C LEU A 39 -7.07 8.09 7.37
N TRP A 40 -6.69 7.47 8.48
CA TRP A 40 -7.61 6.69 9.30
C TRP A 40 -8.78 7.53 9.81
N LEU A 41 -8.53 8.74 10.30
CA LEU A 41 -9.57 9.65 10.78
C LEU A 41 -10.48 10.17 9.66
N SER A 42 -9.90 10.46 8.49
CA SER A 42 -10.64 10.97 7.31
C SER A 42 -11.26 9.86 6.44
N MET A 43 -11.10 8.58 6.81
CA MET A 43 -11.62 7.45 6.03
C MET A 43 -13.13 7.57 5.79
N PRO A 44 -13.60 7.40 4.52
CA PRO A 44 -15.02 7.46 4.20
C PRO A 44 -15.82 6.35 4.90
N PRO A 45 -17.07 6.63 5.33
CA PRO A 45 -17.93 5.65 5.99
C PRO A 45 -18.18 4.38 5.17
N SER A 46 -18.09 4.47 3.83
CA SER A 46 -18.28 3.32 2.93
C SER A 46 -17.26 2.19 3.16
N LEU A 47 -16.07 2.50 3.67
CA LEU A 47 -15.04 1.49 3.95
C LEU A 47 -15.21 0.84 5.32
N ALA A 48 -15.80 1.53 6.27
CA ALA A 48 -16.10 1.00 7.60
C ALA A 48 -17.42 1.63 8.14
N PRO A 49 -18.59 1.24 7.60
CA PRO A 49 -19.86 1.91 7.89
C PRO A 49 -20.31 1.80 9.36
N TYR A 50 -19.79 0.80 10.07
CA TYR A 50 -20.09 0.56 11.49
C TYR A 50 -19.07 1.21 12.45
N LEU A 51 -18.09 1.97 11.92
CA LEU A 51 -17.05 2.63 12.71
C LEU A 51 -17.01 4.13 12.40
N SER A 52 -17.78 4.91 13.17
CA SER A 52 -17.86 6.37 13.02
C SER A 52 -16.49 7.04 13.28
N THR A 53 -16.35 8.30 12.89
CA THR A 53 -15.10 9.07 13.13
C THR A 53 -14.78 9.14 14.63
N SER A 54 -15.78 9.31 15.51
CA SER A 54 -15.57 9.35 16.96
C SER A 54 -15.04 8.00 17.50
N LEU A 55 -15.56 6.89 16.99
CA LEU A 55 -15.06 5.56 17.37
C LEU A 55 -13.65 5.32 16.84
N ARG A 56 -13.33 5.82 15.65
CA ARG A 56 -11.97 5.77 15.09
C ARG A 56 -10.97 6.58 15.93
N THR A 57 -11.37 7.75 16.42
CA THR A 57 -10.57 8.54 17.35
C THR A 57 -10.35 7.76 18.64
N GLN A 58 -11.39 7.16 19.21
CA GLN A 58 -11.28 6.35 20.43
C GLN A 58 -10.32 5.15 20.25
N CYS A 59 -10.33 4.49 19.08
CA CYS A 59 -9.36 3.43 18.77
C CYS A 59 -7.92 3.95 18.80
N LEU A 60 -7.68 5.17 18.29
CA LEU A 60 -6.36 5.82 18.35
C LEU A 60 -5.96 6.16 19.77
N ASP A 61 -6.88 6.71 20.57
CA ASP A 61 -6.62 7.08 21.96
C ASP A 61 -6.23 5.85 22.78
N PHE A 62 -6.92 4.73 22.60
CA PHE A 62 -6.58 3.47 23.28
C PHE A 62 -5.23 2.92 22.83
N TYR A 63 -4.92 3.01 21.53
CA TYR A 63 -3.62 2.61 21.01
C TYR A 63 -2.48 3.47 21.60
N ASP A 64 -2.66 4.79 21.64
CA ASP A 64 -1.68 5.73 22.18
C ASP A 64 -1.46 5.55 23.70
N MET A 65 -2.52 5.21 24.42
CA MET A 65 -2.45 4.88 25.84
C MET A 65 -1.84 3.49 26.12
N HIS A 66 -1.50 2.72 25.07
CA HIS A 66 -1.00 1.35 25.20
C HIS A 66 -1.91 0.44 26.04
N THR A 67 -3.22 0.59 25.88
CA THR A 67 -4.21 -0.19 26.60
C THR A 67 -4.74 -1.32 25.73
N ASP A 68 -5.13 -2.46 26.37
CA ASP A 68 -5.84 -3.54 25.68
C ASP A 68 -7.32 -3.23 25.45
N ALA A 69 -7.75 -1.99 25.72
CA ALA A 69 -9.12 -1.56 25.55
C ALA A 69 -9.54 -1.61 24.07
N GLN A 70 -10.78 -1.96 23.85
CA GLN A 70 -11.39 -2.08 22.52
C GLN A 70 -12.62 -1.21 22.45
N THR A 71 -12.85 -0.61 21.29
CA THR A 71 -14.00 0.25 21.03
C THR A 71 -15.19 -0.60 20.57
N ASP A 72 -16.36 -0.38 21.14
CA ASP A 72 -17.60 -1.00 20.67
C ASP A 72 -18.06 -0.33 19.37
N ASN A 73 -18.25 -1.11 18.31
CA ASN A 73 -18.75 -0.61 17.04
C ASN A 73 -20.29 -0.79 16.92
N ALA A 74 -20.88 -0.20 15.87
CA ALA A 74 -22.33 -0.24 15.65
C ALA A 74 -22.92 -1.64 15.46
N LEU A 75 -22.08 -2.65 15.14
CA LEU A 75 -22.47 -4.06 15.02
C LEU A 75 -22.31 -4.81 16.35
N LYS A 76 -22.11 -4.12 17.47
CA LYS A 76 -21.81 -4.70 18.80
C LYS A 76 -20.54 -5.58 18.81
N GLY A 77 -19.67 -5.39 17.81
CA GLY A 77 -18.34 -5.99 17.75
C GLY A 77 -17.30 -5.09 18.41
N LYS A 78 -16.12 -5.65 18.65
CA LYS A 78 -14.98 -4.93 19.22
C LYS A 78 -14.01 -4.53 18.11
N SER A 79 -13.59 -3.27 18.13
CA SER A 79 -12.61 -2.70 17.18
C SER A 79 -11.38 -2.20 17.92
N ARG A 80 -10.20 -2.37 17.32
CA ARG A 80 -8.93 -1.86 17.85
C ARG A 80 -7.93 -1.65 16.72
N ILE A 81 -6.92 -0.83 16.99
CA ILE A 81 -5.72 -0.73 16.16
C ILE A 81 -4.69 -1.72 16.72
N ASP A 82 -4.20 -2.59 15.84
CA ASP A 82 -3.21 -3.62 16.19
C ASP A 82 -1.78 -3.12 15.97
N THR A 83 -1.57 -2.31 14.92
CA THR A 83 -0.26 -1.74 14.58
C THR A 83 -0.45 -0.38 13.94
N LEU A 84 0.37 0.60 14.35
CA LEU A 84 0.39 1.94 13.77
C LEU A 84 1.84 2.43 13.64
N THR A 85 2.18 2.87 12.43
CA THR A 85 3.41 3.60 12.13
C THR A 85 3.07 4.86 11.32
N SER A 86 4.06 5.65 10.94
CA SER A 86 3.83 6.83 10.07
C SER A 86 3.24 6.47 8.70
N THR A 87 3.53 5.26 8.19
CA THR A 87 3.14 4.81 6.84
C THR A 87 2.24 3.59 6.81
N PHE A 88 2.02 2.90 7.93
CA PHE A 88 1.26 1.65 7.99
C PHE A 88 0.31 1.63 9.19
N LEU A 89 -0.90 1.12 8.98
CA LEU A 89 -1.89 0.85 10.01
C LEU A 89 -2.53 -0.52 9.76
N ALA A 90 -2.64 -1.32 10.83
CA ALA A 90 -3.47 -2.51 10.84
C ALA A 90 -4.49 -2.40 11.97
N ALA A 91 -5.74 -2.72 11.68
CA ALA A 91 -6.84 -2.66 12.63
C ALA A 91 -7.76 -3.88 12.49
N THR A 92 -8.13 -4.43 13.62
CA THR A 92 -9.24 -5.37 13.75
C THR A 92 -10.52 -4.56 13.93
N LEU A 93 -11.44 -4.65 12.96
CA LEU A 93 -12.70 -3.90 12.98
C LEU A 93 -13.85 -4.68 13.60
N SER A 94 -13.78 -6.00 13.51
CA SER A 94 -14.70 -6.95 14.16
C SER A 94 -14.05 -8.33 14.22
N LYS A 95 -14.75 -9.33 14.78
CA LYS A 95 -14.26 -10.72 14.79
C LYS A 95 -14.01 -11.29 13.39
N ALA A 96 -14.70 -10.75 12.39
CA ALA A 96 -14.67 -11.25 11.02
C ALA A 96 -14.14 -10.21 10.01
N HIS A 97 -13.69 -9.03 10.44
CA HIS A 97 -13.24 -7.99 9.51
C HIS A 97 -11.97 -7.31 10.02
N THR A 98 -10.95 -7.35 9.20
CA THR A 98 -9.69 -6.63 9.43
C THR A 98 -9.40 -5.64 8.29
N LEU A 99 -8.69 -4.57 8.61
CA LEU A 99 -8.29 -3.54 7.67
C LEU A 99 -6.80 -3.27 7.82
N GLN A 100 -6.11 -3.19 6.68
CA GLN A 100 -4.72 -2.74 6.63
C GLN A 100 -4.61 -1.57 5.66
N MET A 101 -3.84 -0.57 6.02
CA MET A 101 -3.60 0.62 5.23
C MET A 101 -2.10 0.90 5.14
N LYS A 102 -1.60 1.23 3.97
CA LYS A 102 -0.19 1.59 3.78
C LYS A 102 -0.03 2.71 2.76
N LEU A 103 0.77 3.71 3.11
CA LEU A 103 1.25 4.72 2.18
C LEU A 103 2.44 4.15 1.39
N LEU A 104 2.28 4.11 0.08
CA LEU A 104 3.28 3.62 -0.87
C LEU A 104 3.87 4.81 -1.65
N PRO A 105 5.17 4.83 -1.96
CA PRO A 105 5.76 5.89 -2.76
C PRO A 105 5.21 5.83 -4.19
N ALA A 106 4.84 6.98 -4.77
CA ALA A 106 4.49 7.08 -6.18
C ALA A 106 5.75 7.10 -7.06
N SER A 107 5.62 6.65 -8.32
CA SER A 107 6.71 6.75 -9.30
C SER A 107 7.04 8.23 -9.56
N GLY A 108 8.25 8.65 -9.20
CA GLY A 108 8.71 10.03 -9.39
C GLY A 108 9.28 10.69 -8.14
N SER A 109 8.93 10.20 -6.94
CA SER A 109 9.61 10.61 -5.71
C SER A 109 10.90 9.80 -5.60
N GLY A 110 11.99 10.32 -6.11
CA GLY A 110 13.34 9.79 -5.91
C GLY A 110 13.73 9.88 -4.42
N SER A 111 13.19 8.97 -3.62
CA SER A 111 13.68 8.78 -2.27
C SER A 111 14.97 7.97 -2.37
N GLY A 112 16.11 8.67 -2.35
CA GLY A 112 17.37 8.05 -2.01
C GLY A 112 17.20 7.37 -0.65
N SER A 113 17.13 6.04 -0.67
CA SER A 113 17.22 5.22 0.53
C SER A 113 18.57 5.49 1.14
N ALA A 114 18.61 6.29 2.21
CA ALA A 114 19.77 6.35 3.08
C ALA A 114 19.90 4.99 3.77
N SER A 115 20.57 4.06 3.10
CA SER A 115 21.09 2.86 3.73
C SER A 115 22.18 3.31 4.68
N ALA A 116 21.90 3.32 5.97
CA ALA A 116 22.92 3.45 6.99
C ALA A 116 23.78 2.19 6.92
N SER A 117 24.86 2.27 6.14
CA SER A 117 25.91 1.27 6.12
C SER A 117 26.75 1.45 7.37
N ALA A 118 26.53 0.58 8.35
CA ALA A 118 27.49 0.40 9.42
C ALA A 118 28.76 -0.18 8.80
N SER A 119 29.82 0.64 8.73
CA SER A 119 31.17 0.25 8.31
C SER A 119 31.81 -0.62 9.37
N GLY A 120 31.87 -1.92 9.11
CA GLY A 120 32.75 -2.84 9.78
C GLY A 120 33.97 -3.09 8.91
N SER A 121 35.12 -2.57 9.32
CA SER A 121 36.42 -2.79 8.71
C SER A 121 36.88 -4.24 8.94
N GLY A 122 37.22 -4.93 7.84
CA GLY A 122 37.88 -6.23 7.84
C GLY A 122 38.67 -6.42 6.56
N SER A 123 39.97 -6.24 6.64
CA SER A 123 40.94 -6.48 5.58
C SER A 123 41.12 -7.97 5.33
N ALA A 124 41.13 -8.42 4.06
CA ALA A 124 41.92 -9.55 3.62
C ALA A 124 42.10 -9.51 2.09
N LEU A 125 43.36 -9.66 1.70
CA LEU A 125 43.90 -9.74 0.36
C LEU A 125 43.53 -11.07 -0.35
N GLY A 126 43.39 -11.04 -1.67
CA GLY A 126 43.31 -12.24 -2.48
C GLY A 126 43.15 -11.96 -3.97
N SER A 127 44.26 -11.92 -4.68
CA SER A 127 44.33 -11.83 -6.15
C SER A 127 43.89 -13.15 -6.82
N SER A 128 43.21 -13.09 -7.98
CA SER A 128 43.63 -13.85 -9.16
C SER A 128 42.73 -13.55 -10.39
N MET A 129 43.42 -13.51 -11.52
CA MET A 129 42.97 -13.22 -12.88
C MET A 129 42.10 -14.36 -13.47
N GLY A 130 41.27 -13.98 -14.46
CA GLY A 130 40.63 -14.93 -15.35
C GLY A 130 39.84 -14.25 -16.47
N SER A 131 40.51 -14.06 -17.60
CA SER A 131 39.91 -13.60 -18.86
C SER A 131 39.05 -14.66 -19.51
N GLY A 132 37.97 -14.30 -20.18
CA GLY A 132 37.21 -15.19 -21.05
C GLY A 132 36.12 -14.47 -21.83
N SER A 133 36.49 -14.01 -23.02
CA SER A 133 35.56 -13.53 -24.04
C SER A 133 34.89 -14.66 -24.76
N SER A 134 33.59 -14.58 -25.07
CA SER A 134 33.04 -15.11 -26.32
C SER A 134 31.70 -14.49 -26.67
N LEU A 135 31.67 -13.85 -27.80
CA LEU A 135 30.52 -13.39 -28.58
C LEU A 135 29.84 -14.60 -29.25
N VAL A 136 28.53 -14.68 -29.21
CA VAL A 136 27.76 -15.34 -30.28
C VAL A 136 26.46 -14.54 -30.50
N SER A 137 26.38 -14.01 -31.73
CA SER A 137 25.18 -13.44 -32.33
C SER A 137 24.35 -14.58 -32.93
N ALA A 138 23.02 -14.49 -32.79
CA ALA A 138 22.11 -15.15 -33.73
C ALA A 138 20.79 -14.37 -33.82
N SER A 139 20.55 -13.89 -35.02
CA SER A 139 19.36 -13.25 -35.57
C SER A 139 18.28 -14.27 -35.93
N GLY A 140 17.00 -13.84 -35.90
CA GLY A 140 15.86 -14.60 -36.44
C GLY A 140 14.53 -13.91 -36.16
N SER A 141 14.09 -13.10 -37.01
CA SER A 141 12.91 -12.87 -37.85
C SER A 141 11.54 -13.29 -37.35
N SER A 142 10.70 -12.26 -37.14
CA SER A 142 9.39 -11.88 -37.70
C SER A 142 8.27 -12.93 -37.88
N ILE A 143 7.08 -12.49 -37.61
CA ILE A 143 5.72 -12.43 -38.20
C ILE A 143 4.73 -12.57 -37.01
N GLY A 144 3.65 -11.85 -36.87
CA GLY A 144 2.76 -11.13 -37.69
C GLY A 144 1.61 -10.56 -36.88
N SER A 145 1.02 -9.57 -37.41
CA SER A 145 -0.06 -8.70 -36.99
C SER A 145 -1.35 -9.40 -36.52
N ALA A 146 -2.00 -8.82 -35.52
CA ALA A 146 -3.45 -8.65 -35.54
C ALA A 146 -3.85 -7.46 -34.64
N SER A 147 -4.25 -6.39 -35.28
CA SER A 147 -4.88 -5.22 -34.69
C SER A 147 -6.30 -5.57 -34.26
N SER A 148 -6.66 -5.23 -33.02
CA SER A 148 -8.04 -4.86 -32.72
C SER A 148 -8.02 -3.62 -31.83
N MET A 149 -8.29 -2.49 -32.45
CA MET A 149 -8.56 -1.24 -31.77
C MET A 149 -9.90 -1.36 -31.06
N VAL A 150 -9.86 -1.31 -29.73
CA VAL A 150 -11.00 -0.86 -28.94
C VAL A 150 -10.60 0.47 -28.33
N SER A 151 -11.10 1.53 -28.94
CA SER A 151 -11.03 2.89 -28.41
C SER A 151 -11.98 3.01 -27.24
N GLY A 152 -11.50 2.68 -26.06
CA GLY A 152 -12.10 3.08 -24.80
C GLY A 152 -11.38 4.33 -24.32
N SER A 153 -11.95 5.51 -24.53
CA SER A 153 -11.51 6.76 -23.92
C SER A 153 -11.80 6.73 -22.43
N GLY A 154 -11.01 5.95 -21.69
CA GLY A 154 -10.87 6.06 -20.26
C GLY A 154 -9.96 7.23 -19.96
N SER A 155 -10.51 8.30 -19.41
CA SER A 155 -9.75 9.42 -18.88
C SER A 155 -8.71 8.88 -17.89
N SER A 156 -7.49 8.73 -18.36
CA SER A 156 -6.33 8.50 -17.51
C SER A 156 -6.12 9.77 -16.69
N SER A 157 -6.74 9.84 -15.51
CA SER A 157 -6.43 10.85 -14.52
C SER A 157 -4.92 10.71 -14.21
N SER A 158 -4.16 11.68 -14.68
CA SER A 158 -2.71 11.76 -14.52
C SER A 158 -2.34 11.62 -13.03
N LEU A 159 -1.59 10.58 -12.69
CA LEU A 159 -0.95 10.37 -11.38
C LEU A 159 0.14 11.42 -11.06
N SER A 160 0.08 12.59 -11.69
CA SER A 160 1.19 13.54 -11.79
C SER A 160 1.38 14.48 -10.59
N SER A 161 0.70 14.27 -9.44
CA SER A 161 0.95 15.12 -8.27
C SER A 161 0.81 14.45 -6.91
N CYS A 162 0.70 13.12 -6.83
CA CYS A 162 0.64 12.43 -5.55
C CYS A 162 2.01 11.85 -5.18
N ASP A 163 2.66 12.41 -4.15
CA ASP A 163 3.92 11.88 -3.61
C ASP A 163 3.77 10.46 -3.04
N SER A 164 2.56 10.00 -2.81
CA SER A 164 2.27 8.66 -2.31
C SER A 164 0.86 8.18 -2.68
N VAL A 165 0.71 6.87 -2.76
CA VAL A 165 -0.53 6.14 -3.00
C VAL A 165 -0.93 5.41 -1.72
N LEU A 166 -2.21 5.48 -1.35
CA LEU A 166 -2.74 4.72 -0.23
C LEU A 166 -3.23 3.36 -0.71
N CYS A 167 -2.59 2.29 -0.25
CA CYS A 167 -3.07 0.92 -0.43
C CYS A 167 -3.91 0.50 0.76
N VAL A 168 -5.11 0.01 0.50
CA VAL A 168 -6.05 -0.50 1.52
C VAL A 168 -6.36 -1.96 1.22
N VAL A 169 -6.14 -2.81 2.20
CA VAL A 169 -6.54 -4.22 2.18
C VAL A 169 -7.64 -4.42 3.20
N ARG A 170 -8.80 -4.86 2.74
CA ARG A 170 -9.92 -5.29 3.59
C ARG A 170 -9.99 -6.80 3.55
N SER A 171 -10.07 -7.42 4.70
CA SER A 171 -10.17 -8.88 4.78
C SER A 171 -11.35 -9.29 5.65
N TRP A 172 -12.07 -10.30 5.19
CA TRP A 172 -13.19 -10.91 5.88
C TRP A 172 -12.82 -12.34 6.26
N ASP A 173 -12.89 -12.62 7.55
CA ASP A 173 -12.63 -13.95 8.11
C ASP A 173 -13.97 -14.69 8.22
N GLY A 174 -14.29 -15.46 7.19
CA GLY A 174 -15.41 -16.43 7.17
C GLY A 174 -14.90 -17.84 7.49
N PRO A 175 -15.40 -18.88 6.82
CA PRO A 175 -14.80 -20.23 6.87
C PRO A 175 -13.33 -20.23 6.44
N LYS A 176 -13.01 -19.38 5.49
CA LYS A 176 -11.65 -19.00 5.07
C LYS A 176 -11.60 -17.49 4.83
N ARG A 177 -10.39 -16.93 4.86
CA ARG A 177 -10.17 -15.49 4.66
C ARG A 177 -10.33 -15.13 3.19
N ASP A 178 -11.13 -14.09 2.95
CA ASP A 178 -11.19 -13.40 1.66
C ASP A 178 -10.75 -11.95 1.82
N SER A 179 -10.09 -11.39 0.79
CA SER A 179 -9.50 -10.05 0.88
C SER A 179 -9.67 -9.28 -0.41
N GLU A 180 -9.97 -8.00 -0.28
CA GLU A 180 -10.02 -7.01 -1.36
C GLU A 180 -8.90 -6.00 -1.20
N VAL A 181 -8.24 -5.65 -2.29
CA VAL A 181 -7.16 -4.66 -2.33
C VAL A 181 -7.56 -3.51 -3.22
N GLN A 182 -7.53 -2.29 -2.69
CA GLN A 182 -7.85 -1.09 -3.45
C GLN A 182 -6.82 0.01 -3.22
N LEU A 183 -6.52 0.76 -4.29
CA LEU A 183 -5.60 1.89 -4.27
C LEU A 183 -6.39 3.20 -4.30
N PHE A 184 -6.00 4.14 -3.45
CA PHE A 184 -6.59 5.47 -3.33
C PHE A 184 -5.50 6.55 -3.40
N ASP A 185 -5.93 7.76 -3.75
CA ASP A 185 -5.15 8.96 -3.44
C ASP A 185 -5.31 9.35 -1.96
N ARG A 186 -4.65 10.42 -1.54
CA ARG A 186 -4.75 10.92 -0.16
C ARG A 186 -6.12 11.54 0.19
N GLN A 187 -6.98 11.77 -0.78
CA GLN A 187 -8.34 12.26 -0.62
C GLN A 187 -9.38 11.14 -0.68
N TRP A 188 -8.94 9.89 -0.62
CA TRP A 188 -9.80 8.70 -0.69
C TRP A 188 -10.51 8.51 -2.03
N LYS A 189 -10.02 9.14 -3.10
CA LYS A 189 -10.51 8.89 -4.45
C LYS A 189 -9.85 7.60 -4.97
N PRO A 190 -10.63 6.62 -5.44
CA PRO A 190 -10.07 5.41 -6.03
C PRO A 190 -9.22 5.77 -7.26
N LEU A 191 -8.01 5.24 -7.34
CA LEU A 191 -7.10 5.46 -8.47
C LEU A 191 -7.39 4.50 -9.61
N GLN A 192 -7.86 3.32 -9.29
CA GLN A 192 -8.25 2.27 -10.24
C GLN A 192 -9.29 1.34 -9.61
N ALA A 193 -9.82 0.40 -10.40
CA ALA A 193 -10.63 -0.70 -9.87
C ALA A 193 -9.84 -1.51 -8.83
N PRO A 194 -10.52 -2.23 -7.91
CA PRO A 194 -9.85 -3.15 -6.99
C PRO A 194 -8.91 -4.11 -7.73
N LEU A 195 -7.78 -4.44 -7.11
CA LEU A 195 -6.82 -5.38 -7.70
C LEU A 195 -7.45 -6.77 -7.75
N THR A 196 -7.37 -7.40 -8.91
CA THR A 196 -7.81 -8.77 -9.13
C THR A 196 -6.61 -9.67 -9.37
N PHE A 197 -6.68 -10.90 -8.89
CA PHE A 197 -5.63 -11.91 -9.05
C PHE A 197 -6.17 -13.10 -9.83
N SER A 198 -5.35 -13.64 -10.76
CA SER A 198 -5.67 -14.91 -11.43
C SER A 198 -5.24 -16.07 -10.54
N ALA A 199 -6.14 -17.03 -10.30
CA ALA A 199 -5.85 -18.21 -9.49
C ALA A 199 -4.68 -19.05 -10.03
N ASP A 200 -4.52 -19.11 -11.36
CA ASP A 200 -3.46 -19.88 -12.03
C ASP A 200 -2.07 -19.45 -11.58
N SER A 201 -1.90 -18.18 -11.20
CA SER A 201 -0.63 -17.66 -10.71
C SER A 201 -0.25 -18.19 -9.32
N PHE A 202 -1.18 -18.79 -8.60
CA PHE A 202 -1.01 -19.23 -7.20
C PHE A 202 -1.09 -20.75 -7.06
N VAL A 203 -1.09 -21.46 -8.18
CA VAL A 203 -1.11 -22.93 -8.24
C VAL A 203 0.12 -23.41 -8.95
N CYS A 204 0.76 -24.44 -8.43
CA CYS A 204 1.91 -25.08 -9.02
C CYS A 204 1.69 -26.59 -9.05
N HIS A 205 1.95 -27.22 -10.19
CA HIS A 205 1.91 -28.68 -10.33
C HIS A 205 3.20 -29.29 -9.76
N PRO A 206 3.16 -30.08 -8.66
CA PRO A 206 4.32 -30.77 -8.16
C PRO A 206 4.70 -31.95 -9.07
N ASP A 207 5.99 -32.14 -9.34
CA ASP A 207 6.49 -33.25 -10.17
C ASP A 207 6.12 -34.64 -9.65
N THR A 208 5.83 -34.72 -8.35
CA THR A 208 5.45 -35.99 -7.67
C THR A 208 3.97 -36.31 -7.74
N MET A 209 3.14 -35.41 -8.32
CA MET A 209 1.69 -35.57 -8.39
C MET A 209 1.25 -35.93 -9.81
N SER A 210 0.30 -36.90 -9.94
CA SER A 210 -0.29 -37.20 -11.25
C SER A 210 -1.20 -36.07 -11.73
N GLU A 211 -1.28 -35.87 -13.05
CA GLU A 211 -2.09 -34.86 -13.70
C GLU A 211 -3.59 -34.96 -13.32
N GLU A 212 -4.10 -36.19 -13.23
CA GLU A 212 -5.49 -36.44 -12.82
C GLU A 212 -5.78 -35.96 -11.40
N ARG A 213 -4.83 -36.24 -10.46
CA ARG A 213 -4.94 -35.78 -9.08
C ARG A 213 -4.85 -34.26 -8.99
N PHE A 214 -3.91 -33.66 -9.70
CA PHE A 214 -3.73 -32.22 -9.77
C PHE A 214 -4.99 -31.53 -10.29
N SER A 215 -5.52 -31.95 -11.45
CA SER A 215 -6.76 -31.39 -12.04
C SER A 215 -7.96 -31.50 -11.09
N ARG A 216 -8.08 -32.61 -10.34
CA ARG A 216 -9.13 -32.77 -9.33
C ARG A 216 -8.97 -31.78 -8.18
N LEU A 217 -7.74 -31.56 -7.68
CA LEU A 217 -7.49 -30.58 -6.60
C LEU A 217 -7.74 -29.16 -7.07
N VAL A 218 -7.34 -28.80 -8.29
CA VAL A 218 -7.61 -27.48 -8.86
C VAL A 218 -9.12 -27.23 -8.98
N ALA A 219 -9.90 -28.23 -9.38
CA ALA A 219 -11.36 -28.11 -9.43
C ALA A 219 -12.02 -27.88 -8.06
N MET A 220 -11.34 -28.22 -6.96
CA MET A 220 -11.82 -27.98 -5.59
C MET A 220 -11.51 -26.56 -5.07
N LEU A 221 -10.79 -25.73 -5.83
CA LEU A 221 -10.47 -24.36 -5.43
C LEU A 221 -11.64 -23.38 -5.57
N ASP A 222 -12.74 -23.79 -6.16
CA ASP A 222 -13.95 -22.97 -6.27
C ASP A 222 -14.81 -23.05 -4.98
N PRO A 223 -15.24 -21.92 -4.39
CA PRO A 223 -15.02 -20.54 -4.80
C PRO A 223 -13.57 -20.05 -4.57
N ILE A 224 -13.09 -19.27 -5.54
CA ILE A 224 -11.74 -18.69 -5.48
C ILE A 224 -11.74 -17.50 -4.50
N MET A 225 -11.02 -17.64 -3.41
CA MET A 225 -10.79 -16.58 -2.41
C MET A 225 -9.30 -16.31 -2.26
N PHE A 226 -8.95 -15.06 -1.90
CA PHE A 226 -7.57 -14.67 -1.68
C PHE A 226 -7.36 -14.13 -0.28
N SER A 227 -6.38 -14.66 0.42
CA SER A 227 -5.87 -14.04 1.63
C SER A 227 -4.72 -13.12 1.28
N VAL A 228 -4.91 -11.81 1.52
CA VAL A 228 -3.92 -10.78 1.22
C VAL A 228 -3.50 -10.07 2.49
N SER A 229 -2.21 -9.77 2.60
CA SER A 229 -1.66 -8.94 3.68
C SER A 229 -0.58 -8.00 3.19
N LEU A 230 -0.53 -6.79 3.77
CA LEU A 230 0.51 -5.80 3.55
C LEU A 230 1.67 -6.02 4.52
N SER A 231 2.89 -5.95 4.03
CA SER A 231 4.06 -5.94 4.91
C SER A 231 4.20 -4.56 5.58
N PRO A 232 4.34 -4.49 6.91
CA PRO A 232 4.60 -3.22 7.59
C PRO A 232 5.94 -2.59 7.17
N ALA A 233 6.99 -3.41 7.02
CA ALA A 233 8.34 -2.95 6.75
C ALA A 233 8.61 -2.70 5.26
N GLU A 234 8.10 -3.55 4.36
CA GLU A 234 8.39 -3.51 2.93
C GLU A 234 7.15 -3.08 2.12
N ASN A 235 7.36 -2.49 0.94
CA ASN A 235 6.28 -2.14 0.02
C ASN A 235 5.87 -3.36 -0.81
N VAL A 236 5.24 -4.32 -0.14
CA VAL A 236 4.94 -5.66 -0.65
C VAL A 236 3.57 -6.11 -0.21
N LEU A 237 2.85 -6.75 -1.11
CA LEU A 237 1.67 -7.58 -0.82
C LEU A 237 2.09 -9.06 -0.76
N LEU A 238 1.66 -9.74 0.29
CA LEU A 238 1.69 -11.19 0.40
C LEU A 238 0.30 -11.70 0.01
N VAL A 239 0.23 -12.49 -1.04
CA VAL A 239 -1.04 -13.01 -1.58
C VAL A 239 -0.97 -14.52 -1.62
N LYS A 240 -2.02 -15.18 -1.16
CA LYS A 240 -2.20 -16.63 -1.28
C LYS A 240 -3.67 -16.96 -1.54
N LEU A 241 -3.93 -18.09 -2.21
CA LEU A 241 -5.28 -18.66 -2.28
C LEU A 241 -5.73 -19.14 -0.88
N SER A 242 -7.01 -19.00 -0.62
CA SER A 242 -7.66 -19.37 0.64
C SER A 242 -8.93 -20.20 0.37
N PRO A 243 -8.79 -21.40 -0.23
CA PRO A 243 -9.94 -22.20 -0.65
C PRO A 243 -10.70 -22.77 0.55
N VAL A 244 -12.02 -22.91 0.39
CA VAL A 244 -12.87 -23.58 1.37
C VAL A 244 -12.92 -25.07 1.02
N VAL A 245 -12.22 -25.89 1.81
CA VAL A 245 -12.14 -27.33 1.58
C VAL A 245 -12.85 -28.06 2.74
N PRO A 246 -13.91 -28.83 2.47
CA PRO A 246 -14.66 -29.50 3.52
C PRO A 246 -13.90 -30.63 4.22
N ASN A 247 -13.01 -31.32 3.49
CA ASN A 247 -12.29 -32.47 4.00
C ASN A 247 -10.85 -32.10 4.40
N PRO A 248 -10.39 -32.40 5.64
CA PRO A 248 -9.04 -32.11 6.09
C PRO A 248 -7.91 -32.82 5.30
N GLU A 249 -8.20 -33.98 4.71
CA GLU A 249 -7.22 -34.70 3.88
C GLU A 249 -6.99 -34.00 2.55
N ASP A 250 -8.07 -33.50 1.93
CA ASP A 250 -7.99 -32.73 0.70
C ASP A 250 -7.36 -31.35 0.98
N GLU A 251 -7.60 -30.74 2.14
CA GLU A 251 -6.96 -29.47 2.53
C GLU A 251 -5.42 -29.60 2.54
N LYS A 252 -4.89 -30.67 3.15
CA LYS A 252 -3.44 -30.96 3.13
C LYS A 252 -2.90 -31.21 1.74
N ALA A 253 -3.67 -31.87 0.88
CA ALA A 253 -3.29 -32.12 -0.50
C ALA A 253 -3.29 -30.82 -1.33
N ILE A 254 -4.26 -29.95 -1.12
CA ILE A 254 -4.37 -28.64 -1.77
C ILE A 254 -3.21 -27.74 -1.33
N GLU A 255 -2.81 -27.74 -0.05
CA GLU A 255 -1.66 -26.96 0.43
C GLU A 255 -0.37 -27.28 -0.33
N GLN A 256 -0.21 -28.49 -0.86
CA GLN A 256 0.96 -28.89 -1.64
C GLN A 256 1.02 -28.23 -3.03
N ILE A 257 -0.11 -27.85 -3.59
CA ILE A 257 -0.21 -27.18 -4.90
C ILE A 257 -0.31 -25.65 -4.79
N LEU A 258 -0.56 -25.12 -3.61
CA LEU A 258 -0.72 -23.66 -3.41
C LEU A 258 0.63 -22.98 -3.23
N VAL A 259 0.79 -21.84 -3.90
CA VAL A 259 1.98 -21.00 -3.83
C VAL A 259 1.59 -19.63 -3.27
N GLN A 260 2.32 -19.18 -2.26
CA GLN A 260 2.24 -17.78 -1.80
C GLN A 260 3.09 -16.90 -2.69
N ARG A 261 2.54 -15.79 -3.16
CA ARG A 261 3.26 -14.79 -3.96
C ARG A 261 3.55 -13.55 -3.14
N LYS A 262 4.74 -13.02 -3.35
CA LYS A 262 5.21 -11.76 -2.79
C LYS A 262 5.27 -10.74 -3.92
N LEU A 263 4.26 -9.87 -4.02
CA LEU A 263 4.15 -8.88 -5.07
C LEU A 263 4.76 -7.56 -4.58
N LYS A 264 5.74 -7.04 -5.31
CA LYS A 264 6.43 -5.80 -4.98
C LYS A 264 5.74 -4.60 -5.64
N TRP A 265 5.70 -3.49 -4.92
CA TRP A 265 5.23 -2.21 -5.46
C TRP A 265 6.27 -1.58 -6.39
N ASP A 266 5.91 -1.25 -7.62
CA ASP A 266 6.80 -0.63 -8.61
C ASP A 266 6.60 0.89 -8.74
N GLY A 267 5.76 1.50 -7.90
CA GLY A 267 5.39 2.91 -7.94
C GLY A 267 4.06 3.18 -8.64
N LYS A 268 3.43 2.17 -9.27
CA LYS A 268 2.12 2.26 -9.94
C LYS A 268 1.24 1.06 -9.64
N THR A 269 1.81 -0.13 -9.55
CA THR A 269 1.08 -1.38 -9.32
C THR A 269 1.96 -2.39 -8.59
N PHE A 270 1.34 -3.49 -8.14
CA PHE A 270 2.04 -4.63 -7.55
C PHE A 270 2.36 -5.68 -8.63
N LYS A 271 3.63 -6.16 -8.63
CA LYS A 271 4.16 -7.19 -9.55
C LYS A 271 4.94 -8.24 -8.78
#